data_1920e1c2e2034eab29738c9081545050
#
_entry.id   1920e1c2e2034eab29738c9081545050
#
_cell.length_a   1.000
_cell.length_b   1.000
_cell.length_c   1.000
_cell.angle_alpha   90.00
_cell.angle_beta   90.00
_cell.angle_gamma   90.00
#
_symmetry.space_group_name_H-M   'P 1'
#
loop_
_entity.id
_entity.type
_entity.pdbx_description
1 polymer ?
#
loop_
_entity_poly.entity_id
_entity_poly.type
_entity_poly.pdbx_seq_one_letter_code
_entity_poly.pdbx_strand_id
1 'polypeptide(L)'
;MEHYADTSSARPSFKLFGMITALAVSAIPAAAVFAQDGGAFTVVETGRNFTNLQEAVNSIGDGKGTIAIADGTHRQCAVQTAGSISFMAASPGGAIFDSVTCEGKAALVLRGRESSVSGLVFKRMAVQDFNGAGIRLEKGNLTVAQSWFLDSQQGILTADDANGVIVIDKSTFSGLGTCEGGGGCAHSVYVGDYGQLRITRSRFEKGRGGHYVKARAAKVEIASSSFDDSAGVATNYMIDLPAGSTGQITNNWFVQGQNKENWSAFIAVGAESKIHPSDGLQIAGNDARLAPSVSRNTTFVADWTGEELNIGPNNLGQGLERYDRRW
;
A
#
# COMPACT_ATOMS: atom_id res chain seq x y z
N MET A 1 55.50 -47.83 36.10
CA MET A 1 56.35 -46.92 36.89
C MET A 1 55.53 -45.65 36.99
N GLU A 2 54.76 -45.52 38.05
CA GLU A 2 55.15 -44.81 39.27
C GLU A 2 55.09 -43.30 39.03
N HIS A 3 54.48 -42.45 39.73
CA HIS A 3 53.80 -42.37 41.04
C HIS A 3 53.27 -40.94 41.10
N TYR A 4 52.08 -40.70 41.69
CA TYR A 4 51.79 -40.06 42.94
C TYR A 4 52.16 -38.56 43.03
N ALA A 5 51.43 -37.64 43.58
CA ALA A 5 50.38 -37.49 44.61
C ALA A 5 49.92 -36.03 44.52
N ASP A 6 48.68 -35.69 44.64
CA ASP A 6 47.85 -35.36 45.82
C ASP A 6 48.38 -34.25 46.75
N THR A 7 47.59 -33.25 46.99
CA THR A 7 47.13 -32.56 48.18
C THR A 7 46.53 -31.20 47.87
N SER A 8 45.25 -31.06 47.95
CA SER A 8 44.36 -30.53 49.02
C SER A 8 44.74 -29.13 49.54
N SER A 9 43.83 -28.20 49.41
CA SER A 9 43.18 -27.52 50.57
C SER A 9 42.29 -26.33 50.14
N ALA A 10 41.05 -26.49 50.49
CA ALA A 10 40.24 -25.57 51.30
C ALA A 10 39.84 -24.20 50.83
N ARG A 11 38.51 -24.09 50.78
CA ARG A 11 37.59 -22.96 50.65
C ARG A 11 37.86 -21.78 51.58
N PRO A 12 37.26 -20.54 51.43
CA PRO A 12 35.82 -20.44 51.52
C PRO A 12 35.12 -19.47 50.52
N SER A 13 33.84 -19.70 50.41
CA SER A 13 32.79 -18.97 49.76
C SER A 13 32.55 -17.57 50.29
N PHE A 14 32.30 -16.61 49.41
CA PHE A 14 31.45 -15.47 49.71
C PHE A 14 30.36 -15.34 48.67
N LYS A 15 29.13 -15.64 49.10
CA LYS A 15 27.91 -15.34 48.36
C LYS A 15 27.58 -13.86 48.52
N LEU A 16 27.56 -13.12 47.42
CA LEU A 16 26.90 -11.84 47.41
C LEU A 16 25.69 -11.98 46.48
N PHE A 17 24.53 -12.10 47.09
CA PHE A 17 23.22 -12.07 46.42
C PHE A 17 22.95 -10.60 46.09
N GLY A 18 23.13 -10.23 44.81
CA GLY A 18 22.61 -8.99 44.24
C GLY A 18 21.23 -9.24 43.73
N MET A 19 20.22 -8.84 44.48
CA MET A 19 18.83 -8.88 44.11
C MET A 19 18.58 -7.76 43.07
N ILE A 20 18.56 -8.09 41.76
CA ILE A 20 18.13 -7.17 40.72
C ILE A 20 16.60 -7.26 40.67
N THR A 21 15.95 -6.29 41.30
CA THR A 21 14.50 -6.08 41.15
C THR A 21 14.25 -5.51 39.75
N ALA A 22 13.86 -6.37 38.81
CA ALA A 22 13.34 -5.93 37.54
C ALA A 22 11.96 -5.31 37.77
N LEU A 23 11.88 -4.00 37.68
CA LEU A 23 10.58 -3.30 37.52
C LEU A 23 10.05 -3.64 36.14
N ALA A 24 9.12 -4.57 36.08
CA ALA A 24 8.27 -4.77 34.90
C ALA A 24 7.30 -3.58 34.82
N VAL A 25 7.63 -2.60 33.99
CA VAL A 25 6.67 -1.59 33.57
C VAL A 25 5.72 -2.29 32.59
N SER A 26 4.59 -2.77 33.11
CA SER A 26 3.48 -3.20 32.29
C SER A 26 2.86 -1.96 31.63
N ALA A 27 3.22 -1.71 30.38
CA ALA A 27 2.46 -0.81 29.53
C ALA A 27 1.07 -1.45 29.29
N ILE A 28 0.10 -1.05 30.09
CA ILE A 28 -1.32 -1.33 29.80
C ILE A 28 -1.63 -0.51 28.55
N PRO A 29 -2.03 -1.13 27.41
CA PRO A 29 -2.59 -0.36 26.32
C PRO A 29 -3.86 0.30 26.87
N ALA A 30 -3.89 1.62 26.91
CA ALA A 30 -5.11 2.36 27.15
C ALA A 30 -6.06 2.04 25.99
N ALA A 31 -6.92 1.07 26.17
CA ALA A 31 -8.10 0.91 25.34
C ALA A 31 -8.91 2.19 25.55
N ALA A 32 -8.86 3.10 24.59
CA ALA A 32 -9.74 4.27 24.60
C ALA A 32 -11.18 3.75 24.54
N VAL A 33 -11.87 3.79 25.67
CA VAL A 33 -13.31 3.54 25.73
C VAL A 33 -13.96 4.75 25.09
N PHE A 34 -14.26 4.62 23.80
CA PHE A 34 -15.08 5.62 23.11
C PHE A 34 -16.49 5.49 23.64
N ALA A 35 -16.93 6.46 24.43
CA ALA A 35 -18.30 6.54 24.93
C ALA A 35 -19.28 6.65 23.76
N GLN A 36 -20.29 5.80 23.75
CA GLN A 36 -21.29 5.66 22.68
C GLN A 36 -22.39 6.76 22.70
N ASP A 37 -22.14 7.91 23.25
CA ASP A 37 -23.10 9.01 23.22
C ASP A 37 -22.58 10.14 22.32
N GLY A 38 -22.97 10.11 21.02
CA GLY A 38 -22.94 11.33 20.22
C GLY A 38 -22.17 11.38 18.92
N GLY A 39 -21.94 10.30 18.18
CA GLY A 39 -21.43 10.42 16.81
C GLY A 39 -20.32 9.41 16.44
N ALA A 40 -20.27 9.06 15.16
CA ALA A 40 -19.35 8.04 14.65
C ALA A 40 -17.91 8.55 14.45
N PHE A 41 -17.67 9.85 14.57
CA PHE A 41 -16.40 10.50 14.23
C PHE A 41 -15.92 11.34 15.42
N THR A 42 -14.82 10.91 16.05
CA THR A 42 -14.26 11.60 17.23
C THR A 42 -12.94 12.27 16.85
N VAL A 43 -12.83 13.57 17.02
CA VAL A 43 -11.53 14.26 16.99
C VAL A 43 -10.80 13.99 18.30
N VAL A 44 -9.80 13.15 18.25
CA VAL A 44 -9.13 12.57 19.42
C VAL A 44 -8.53 13.65 20.33
N GLU A 45 -7.89 14.65 19.75
CA GLU A 45 -7.18 15.70 20.49
C GLU A 45 -8.11 16.61 21.30
N THR A 46 -9.38 16.69 20.89
CA THR A 46 -10.38 17.55 21.57
C THR A 46 -11.44 16.75 22.31
N GLY A 47 -11.54 15.46 22.05
CA GLY A 47 -12.62 14.59 22.53
C GLY A 47 -14.01 14.90 21.94
N ARG A 48 -14.09 15.80 20.94
CA ARG A 48 -15.36 16.17 20.32
C ARG A 48 -15.84 15.08 19.37
N ASN A 49 -17.13 14.75 19.52
CA ASN A 49 -17.82 13.78 18.68
C ASN A 49 -18.66 14.47 17.61
N PHE A 50 -18.69 13.88 16.42
CA PHE A 50 -19.41 14.38 15.27
C PHE A 50 -20.25 13.25 14.65
N THR A 51 -21.43 13.56 14.21
CA THR A 51 -22.29 12.66 13.41
C THR A 51 -21.95 12.77 11.92
N ASN A 52 -21.27 13.85 11.52
CA ASN A 52 -20.88 14.14 10.15
C ASN A 52 -19.35 14.17 10.02
N LEU A 53 -18.82 13.35 9.10
CA LEU A 53 -17.37 13.24 8.87
C LEU A 53 -16.76 14.55 8.37
N GLN A 54 -17.44 15.28 7.47
CA GLN A 54 -16.94 16.54 6.96
C GLN A 54 -16.85 17.61 8.05
N GLU A 55 -17.77 17.62 9.00
CA GLU A 55 -17.71 18.54 10.16
C GLU A 55 -16.51 18.22 11.05
N ALA A 56 -16.21 16.93 11.27
CA ALA A 56 -15.02 16.54 12.00
C ALA A 56 -13.74 17.03 11.29
N VAL A 57 -13.64 16.84 9.96
CA VAL A 57 -12.54 17.36 9.14
C VAL A 57 -12.43 18.88 9.24
N ASN A 58 -13.54 19.59 9.08
CA ASN A 58 -13.59 21.06 9.15
C ASN A 58 -13.17 21.60 10.52
N SER A 59 -13.47 20.86 11.59
CA SER A 59 -13.11 21.26 12.95
C SER A 59 -11.59 21.25 13.21
N ILE A 60 -10.83 20.46 12.44
CA ILE A 60 -9.36 20.44 12.47
C ILE A 60 -8.79 21.57 11.60
N GLY A 61 -9.42 21.82 10.44
CA GLY A 61 -9.04 22.89 9.52
C GLY A 61 -7.61 22.76 9.01
N ASP A 62 -6.81 23.82 9.13
CA ASP A 62 -5.39 23.83 8.75
C ASP A 62 -4.45 23.26 9.83
N GLY A 63 -4.99 22.82 10.95
CA GLY A 63 -4.26 22.23 12.07
C GLY A 63 -3.78 20.81 11.80
N LYS A 64 -3.49 20.13 12.91
CA LYS A 64 -3.19 18.70 12.96
C LYS A 64 -4.20 18.00 13.88
N GLY A 65 -4.73 16.86 13.45
CA GLY A 65 -5.65 16.10 14.27
C GLY A 65 -5.90 14.70 13.77
N THR A 66 -6.48 13.90 14.65
CA THR A 66 -6.85 12.50 14.39
C THR A 66 -8.36 12.35 14.50
N ILE A 67 -8.98 11.80 13.47
CA ILE A 67 -10.40 11.42 13.50
C ILE A 67 -10.46 9.91 13.72
N ALA A 68 -10.88 9.51 14.91
CA ALA A 68 -11.23 8.13 15.21
C ALA A 68 -12.64 7.85 14.67
N ILE A 69 -12.75 6.79 13.87
CA ILE A 69 -13.97 6.41 13.18
C ILE A 69 -14.51 5.14 13.81
N ALA A 70 -15.72 5.21 14.38
CA ALA A 70 -16.38 4.07 15.03
C ALA A 70 -16.62 2.92 14.05
N ASP A 71 -16.70 1.72 14.59
CA ASP A 71 -17.05 0.54 13.81
C ASP A 71 -18.47 0.68 13.23
N GLY A 72 -18.64 0.17 12.03
CA GLY A 72 -19.92 0.24 11.30
C GLY A 72 -19.74 0.60 9.83
N THR A 73 -20.86 0.69 9.13
CA THR A 73 -20.88 1.08 7.72
C THR A 73 -21.25 2.56 7.61
N HIS A 74 -20.35 3.33 7.02
CA HIS A 74 -20.48 4.76 6.82
C HIS A 74 -20.76 5.07 5.34
N ARG A 75 -21.85 5.80 5.10
CA ARG A 75 -22.20 6.34 3.77
C ARG A 75 -21.97 7.85 3.74
N GLN A 76 -20.81 8.24 4.24
CA GLN A 76 -20.36 9.61 4.28
C GLN A 76 -18.96 9.69 3.70
N CYS A 77 -18.70 10.73 2.95
CA CYS A 77 -17.39 11.03 2.41
C CYS A 77 -16.85 12.32 3.01
N ALA A 78 -15.59 12.62 2.80
CA ALA A 78 -15.01 13.88 3.23
C ALA A 78 -13.97 14.43 2.26
N VAL A 79 -13.84 15.75 2.27
CA VAL A 79 -12.83 16.52 1.56
C VAL A 79 -11.94 17.21 2.59
N GLN A 80 -10.67 16.81 2.64
CA GLN A 80 -9.65 17.52 3.41
C GLN A 80 -9.01 18.57 2.51
N THR A 81 -9.23 19.84 2.80
CA THR A 81 -8.70 20.97 1.98
C THR A 81 -7.36 21.49 2.46
N ALA A 82 -6.99 21.25 3.74
CA ALA A 82 -5.79 21.76 4.37
C ALA A 82 -5.34 20.85 5.52
N GLY A 83 -4.29 21.26 6.25
CA GLY A 83 -3.86 20.63 7.49
C GLY A 83 -3.20 19.27 7.34
N SER A 84 -3.05 18.59 8.47
CA SER A 84 -2.49 17.23 8.59
C SER A 84 -3.49 16.37 9.36
N ILE A 85 -4.21 15.46 8.69
CA ILE A 85 -5.32 14.70 9.28
C ILE A 85 -5.05 13.20 9.20
N SER A 86 -5.22 12.53 10.35
CA SER A 86 -5.22 11.07 10.44
C SER A 86 -6.66 10.56 10.53
N PHE A 87 -7.07 9.70 9.62
CA PHE A 87 -8.33 8.96 9.62
C PHE A 87 -8.06 7.55 10.13
N MET A 88 -8.53 7.20 11.31
CA MET A 88 -8.20 5.95 11.98
C MET A 88 -9.47 5.19 12.37
N ALA A 89 -9.57 3.92 11.99
CA ALA A 89 -10.62 3.06 12.50
C ALA A 89 -10.46 2.82 14.01
N ALA A 90 -11.55 2.79 14.75
CA ALA A 90 -11.52 2.39 16.16
C ALA A 90 -11.04 0.95 16.32
N SER A 91 -11.48 0.06 15.43
CA SER A 91 -10.97 -1.32 15.30
C SER A 91 -10.52 -1.55 13.86
N PRO A 92 -9.31 -2.06 13.59
CA PRO A 92 -8.88 -2.33 12.23
C PRO A 92 -9.87 -3.23 11.47
N GLY A 93 -10.38 -2.74 10.33
CA GLY A 93 -11.42 -3.43 9.55
C GLY A 93 -12.85 -3.21 10.03
N GLY A 94 -13.07 -2.53 11.17
CA GLY A 94 -14.40 -2.28 11.71
C GLY A 94 -15.12 -1.10 11.06
N ALA A 95 -14.41 -0.08 10.62
CA ALA A 95 -14.99 1.10 9.99
C ALA A 95 -14.99 0.96 8.45
N ILE A 96 -16.18 0.92 7.86
CA ILE A 96 -16.39 0.58 6.46
C ILE A 96 -17.03 1.75 5.73
N PHE A 97 -16.33 2.34 4.77
CA PHE A 97 -16.89 3.25 3.78
C PHE A 97 -17.45 2.45 2.61
N ASP A 98 -18.71 2.66 2.28
CA ASP A 98 -19.41 1.81 1.33
C ASP A 98 -20.23 2.60 0.32
N SER A 99 -19.91 2.45 -0.96
CA SER A 99 -20.67 3.03 -2.08
C SER A 99 -20.88 4.55 -1.93
N VAL A 100 -19.85 5.29 -1.51
CA VAL A 100 -19.93 6.72 -1.26
C VAL A 100 -18.72 7.45 -1.84
N THR A 101 -18.97 8.59 -2.49
CA THR A 101 -17.93 9.45 -3.03
C THR A 101 -18.27 10.92 -2.85
N CYS A 102 -17.30 11.74 -2.51
CA CYS A 102 -17.33 13.20 -2.60
C CYS A 102 -16.84 13.65 -3.97
N GLU A 103 -17.39 14.74 -4.46
CA GLU A 103 -17.01 15.41 -5.71
C GLU A 103 -17.02 14.48 -6.94
N GLY A 104 -17.77 13.38 -6.92
CA GLY A 104 -17.71 12.37 -7.98
C GLY A 104 -16.32 11.75 -8.13
N LYS A 105 -15.54 11.61 -7.04
CA LYS A 105 -14.16 11.12 -7.07
C LYS A 105 -13.91 9.95 -6.10
N ALA A 106 -14.06 10.18 -4.79
CA ALA A 106 -13.64 9.20 -3.80
C ALA A 106 -14.36 9.35 -2.45
N ALA A 107 -14.26 8.32 -1.60
CA ALA A 107 -14.72 8.44 -0.22
C ALA A 107 -13.93 9.48 0.58
N LEU A 108 -12.61 9.56 0.37
CA LEU A 108 -11.74 10.61 0.90
C LEU A 108 -11.05 11.34 -0.24
N VAL A 109 -11.29 12.67 -0.35
CA VAL A 109 -10.60 13.56 -1.27
C VAL A 109 -9.61 14.40 -0.45
N LEU A 110 -8.31 14.23 -0.71
CA LEU A 110 -7.23 14.72 0.15
C LEU A 110 -6.41 15.80 -0.55
N ARG A 111 -6.37 16.99 0.04
CA ARG A 111 -5.63 18.18 -0.42
C ARG A 111 -4.80 18.82 0.69
N GLY A 112 -4.71 18.16 1.85
CA GLY A 112 -3.91 18.63 2.98
C GLY A 112 -2.41 18.54 2.74
N ARG A 113 -1.64 19.04 3.69
CA ARG A 113 -0.18 18.85 3.70
C ARG A 113 0.19 17.38 3.90
N GLU A 114 -0.57 16.71 4.76
CA GLU A 114 -0.36 15.33 5.11
C GLU A 114 -1.70 14.65 5.41
N SER A 115 -1.86 13.42 4.97
CA SER A 115 -3.01 12.60 5.26
C SER A 115 -2.56 11.20 5.67
N SER A 116 -3.18 10.65 6.68
CA SER A 116 -2.93 9.28 7.13
C SER A 116 -4.25 8.51 7.21
N VAL A 117 -4.24 7.27 6.76
CA VAL A 117 -5.40 6.38 6.76
C VAL A 117 -5.00 5.05 7.37
N SER A 118 -5.66 4.63 8.44
CA SER A 118 -5.30 3.39 9.13
C SER A 118 -6.53 2.57 9.53
N GLY A 119 -6.49 1.28 9.19
CA GLY A 119 -7.49 0.30 9.59
C GLY A 119 -8.85 0.43 8.91
N LEU A 120 -9.01 1.26 7.89
CA LEU A 120 -10.28 1.52 7.21
C LEU A 120 -10.54 0.52 6.09
N VAL A 121 -11.82 0.27 5.82
CA VAL A 121 -12.30 -0.49 4.67
C VAL A 121 -13.03 0.44 3.71
N PHE A 122 -12.61 0.44 2.43
CA PHE A 122 -13.27 1.13 1.34
C PHE A 122 -13.81 0.10 0.36
N LYS A 123 -15.12 0.11 0.09
CA LYS A 123 -15.70 -0.85 -0.85
C LYS A 123 -16.77 -0.26 -1.74
N ARG A 124 -16.88 -0.81 -2.96
CA ARG A 124 -17.90 -0.48 -3.96
C ARG A 124 -17.92 1.00 -4.33
N MET A 125 -16.74 1.65 -4.39
CA MET A 125 -16.63 3.01 -4.89
C MET A 125 -16.80 3.01 -6.40
N ALA A 126 -17.77 3.77 -6.88
CA ALA A 126 -18.06 3.90 -8.29
C ALA A 126 -18.55 5.32 -8.61
N VAL A 127 -18.11 5.86 -9.74
CA VAL A 127 -18.54 7.13 -10.29
C VAL A 127 -18.74 7.00 -11.81
N GLN A 128 -19.38 7.99 -12.42
CA GLN A 128 -19.80 7.91 -13.81
C GLN A 128 -18.64 7.84 -14.81
N ASP A 129 -17.49 8.44 -14.50
CA ASP A 129 -16.28 8.42 -15.33
C ASP A 129 -15.39 7.19 -15.10
N PHE A 130 -15.87 6.20 -14.34
CA PHE A 130 -15.19 4.94 -13.99
C PHE A 130 -13.91 5.08 -13.19
N ASN A 131 -13.72 6.20 -12.46
CA ASN A 131 -12.55 6.47 -11.62
C ASN A 131 -12.87 6.52 -10.11
N GLY A 132 -14.00 5.96 -9.68
CA GLY A 132 -14.42 5.95 -8.28
C GLY A 132 -13.43 5.25 -7.37
N ALA A 133 -12.83 5.99 -6.44
CA ALA A 133 -11.74 5.52 -5.60
C ALA A 133 -12.09 5.48 -4.11
N GLY A 134 -11.36 4.67 -3.34
CA GLY A 134 -11.38 4.80 -1.89
C GLY A 134 -10.74 6.12 -1.45
N ILE A 135 -9.59 6.46 -2.06
CA ILE A 135 -8.86 7.70 -1.81
C ILE A 135 -8.53 8.40 -3.13
N ARG A 136 -8.88 9.68 -3.24
CA ARG A 136 -8.36 10.62 -4.23
C ARG A 136 -7.38 11.57 -3.55
N LEU A 137 -6.08 11.42 -3.83
CA LEU A 137 -5.04 12.33 -3.35
C LEU A 137 -4.75 13.36 -4.43
N GLU A 138 -5.00 14.63 -4.14
CA GLU A 138 -4.76 15.71 -5.11
C GLU A 138 -3.46 16.48 -4.85
N LYS A 139 -2.91 16.41 -3.63
CA LYS A 139 -1.58 16.90 -3.26
C LYS A 139 -1.18 16.45 -1.86
N GLY A 140 0.09 16.66 -1.53
CA GLY A 140 0.67 16.39 -0.20
C GLY A 140 1.03 14.93 0.02
N ASN A 141 1.41 14.62 1.24
CA ASN A 141 1.84 13.29 1.62
C ASN A 141 0.66 12.39 2.02
N LEU A 142 0.77 11.11 1.69
CA LEU A 142 -0.22 10.10 2.08
C LEU A 142 0.47 8.90 2.74
N THR A 143 0.00 8.52 3.92
CA THR A 143 0.33 7.25 4.55
C THR A 143 -0.92 6.39 4.68
N VAL A 144 -0.90 5.17 4.14
CA VAL A 144 -1.98 4.18 4.27
C VAL A 144 -1.43 2.95 4.96
N ALA A 145 -2.06 2.54 6.05
CA ALA A 145 -1.65 1.36 6.79
C ALA A 145 -2.86 0.47 7.14
N GLN A 146 -2.67 -0.85 7.09
CA GLN A 146 -3.65 -1.82 7.55
C GLN A 146 -5.08 -1.54 7.06
N SER A 147 -5.21 -1.16 5.78
CA SER A 147 -6.48 -0.76 5.18
C SER A 147 -6.87 -1.66 4.01
N TRP A 148 -8.15 -1.73 3.71
CA TRP A 148 -8.69 -2.60 2.66
C TRP A 148 -9.42 -1.78 1.60
N PHE A 149 -9.10 -2.02 0.35
CA PHE A 149 -9.77 -1.46 -0.82
C PHE A 149 -10.39 -2.61 -1.60
N LEU A 150 -11.72 -2.64 -1.66
CA LEU A 150 -12.45 -3.80 -2.12
C LEU A 150 -13.48 -3.41 -3.20
N ASP A 151 -13.57 -4.20 -4.27
CA ASP A 151 -14.67 -4.19 -5.24
C ASP A 151 -15.05 -2.80 -5.78
N SER A 152 -14.07 -1.94 -6.00
CA SER A 152 -14.22 -0.56 -6.44
C SER A 152 -13.59 -0.34 -7.82
N GLN A 153 -13.91 0.76 -8.46
CA GLN A 153 -13.27 1.12 -9.73
C GLN A 153 -11.79 1.40 -9.53
N GLN A 154 -11.39 2.09 -8.44
CA GLN A 154 -9.99 2.24 -8.02
C GLN A 154 -9.85 2.10 -6.51
N GLY A 155 -8.65 1.75 -6.05
CA GLY A 155 -8.31 1.84 -4.63
C GLY A 155 -7.83 3.24 -4.27
N ILE A 156 -6.69 3.64 -4.85
CA ILE A 156 -6.07 4.95 -4.67
C ILE A 156 -5.79 5.56 -6.04
N LEU A 157 -6.24 6.79 -6.24
CA LEU A 157 -5.98 7.58 -7.43
C LEU A 157 -5.38 8.93 -7.04
N THR A 158 -4.25 9.33 -7.66
CA THR A 158 -3.64 10.62 -7.36
C THR A 158 -3.67 11.60 -8.54
N ALA A 159 -3.55 12.87 -8.24
CA ALA A 159 -3.05 13.89 -9.17
C ALA A 159 -1.52 13.88 -9.15
N ASP A 160 -0.88 14.93 -9.64
CA ASP A 160 0.56 15.10 -9.64
C ASP A 160 1.00 15.95 -8.44
N ASP A 161 2.09 15.55 -7.78
CA ASP A 161 2.82 16.34 -6.78
C ASP A 161 4.27 15.80 -6.68
N ALA A 162 5.18 16.40 -7.45
CA ALA A 162 6.56 15.95 -7.55
C ALA A 162 7.36 16.01 -6.22
N ASN A 163 6.85 16.69 -5.20
CA ASN A 163 7.45 16.71 -3.86
C ASN A 163 6.73 15.77 -2.87
N GLY A 164 5.61 15.19 -3.26
CA GLY A 164 4.79 14.34 -2.41
C GLY A 164 5.39 12.95 -2.22
N VAL A 165 5.10 12.36 -1.06
CA VAL A 165 5.49 11.00 -0.71
C VAL A 165 4.25 10.19 -0.36
N ILE A 166 4.14 9.01 -0.97
CA ILE A 166 3.06 8.06 -0.71
C ILE A 166 3.64 6.80 -0.09
N VAL A 167 3.13 6.41 1.07
CA VAL A 167 3.50 5.18 1.78
C VAL A 167 2.26 4.30 1.96
N ILE A 168 2.34 3.06 1.49
CA ILE A 168 1.28 2.05 1.64
C ILE A 168 1.91 0.84 2.33
N ASP A 169 1.39 0.47 3.49
CA ASP A 169 1.91 -0.63 4.28
C ASP A 169 0.80 -1.57 4.77
N LYS A 170 1.02 -2.88 4.72
CA LYS A 170 0.11 -3.92 5.24
C LYS A 170 -1.33 -3.76 4.77
N SER A 171 -1.55 -3.31 3.53
CA SER A 171 -2.88 -3.03 3.00
C SER A 171 -3.29 -4.03 1.92
N THR A 172 -4.58 -4.21 1.74
CA THR A 172 -5.15 -5.16 0.78
C THR A 172 -5.94 -4.44 -0.31
N PHE A 173 -5.68 -4.79 -1.56
CA PHE A 173 -6.34 -4.29 -2.75
C PHE A 173 -6.94 -5.48 -3.49
N SER A 174 -8.27 -5.65 -3.46
CA SER A 174 -8.94 -6.83 -4.01
C SER A 174 -10.18 -6.44 -4.83
N GLY A 175 -10.33 -7.03 -6.01
CA GLY A 175 -11.49 -6.80 -6.86
C GLY A 175 -11.55 -5.39 -7.46
N LEU A 176 -10.40 -4.77 -7.69
CA LEU A 176 -10.29 -3.39 -8.18
C LEU A 176 -9.95 -3.34 -9.68
N GLY A 177 -10.16 -2.19 -10.26
CA GLY A 177 -9.95 -1.95 -11.68
C GLY A 177 -11.23 -2.06 -12.48
N THR A 178 -11.25 -1.43 -13.64
CA THR A 178 -12.24 -1.58 -14.71
C THR A 178 -11.67 -1.02 -15.99
N CYS A 179 -12.07 -1.58 -17.13
CA CYS A 179 -11.79 -1.02 -18.45
C CYS A 179 -13.08 -0.51 -19.12
N GLU A 180 -14.13 -0.28 -18.35
CA GLU A 180 -15.32 0.43 -18.81
C GLU A 180 -15.02 1.92 -18.96
N GLY A 181 -15.63 2.56 -19.92
CA GLY A 181 -15.41 3.99 -20.20
C GLY A 181 -14.38 4.26 -21.30
N GLY A 182 -14.36 5.49 -21.81
CA GLY A 182 -13.51 5.91 -22.93
C GLY A 182 -12.12 6.45 -22.60
N GLY A 183 -11.77 6.54 -21.31
CA GLY A 183 -10.54 7.20 -20.81
C GLY A 183 -9.38 6.26 -20.45
N GLY A 184 -9.48 4.98 -20.83
CA GLY A 184 -8.54 3.95 -20.40
C GLY A 184 -9.01 3.19 -19.16
N CYS A 185 -8.21 2.22 -18.72
CA CYS A 185 -8.58 1.39 -17.56
C CYS A 185 -8.27 2.06 -16.23
N ALA A 186 -9.11 1.85 -15.23
CA ALA A 186 -8.83 2.14 -13.84
C ALA A 186 -7.94 1.06 -13.23
N HIS A 187 -7.26 1.38 -12.12
CA HIS A 187 -6.20 0.57 -11.52
C HIS A 187 -6.42 0.34 -10.02
N SER A 188 -5.75 -0.66 -9.43
CA SER A 188 -5.83 -0.80 -7.97
C SER A 188 -5.15 0.38 -7.26
N VAL A 189 -3.96 0.77 -7.71
CA VAL A 189 -3.26 1.99 -7.28
C VAL A 189 -2.76 2.70 -8.53
N TYR A 190 -3.16 3.96 -8.70
CA TYR A 190 -2.65 4.83 -9.74
C TYR A 190 -2.03 6.08 -9.13
N VAL A 191 -0.73 6.23 -9.34
CA VAL A 191 0.05 7.38 -8.86
C VAL A 191 0.51 8.20 -10.06
N GLY A 192 0.17 9.48 -10.06
CA GLY A 192 0.65 10.46 -11.02
C GLY A 192 2.14 10.79 -10.83
N ASP A 193 2.59 11.94 -11.32
CA ASP A 193 3.97 12.39 -11.15
C ASP A 193 4.20 12.80 -9.68
N TYR A 194 4.64 11.85 -8.87
CA TYR A 194 4.96 12.00 -7.44
C TYR A 194 6.47 11.86 -7.21
N GLY A 195 6.96 12.48 -6.12
CA GLY A 195 8.36 12.32 -5.72
C GLY A 195 8.71 10.88 -5.36
N GLN A 196 7.85 10.22 -4.57
CA GLN A 196 8.10 8.84 -4.14
C GLN A 196 6.81 8.05 -3.89
N LEU A 197 6.83 6.78 -4.31
CA LEU A 197 5.86 5.76 -3.90
C LEU A 197 6.59 4.62 -3.16
N ARG A 198 6.12 4.31 -1.95
CA ARG A 198 6.56 3.14 -1.19
C ARG A 198 5.38 2.21 -0.93
N ILE A 199 5.50 0.94 -1.32
CA ILE A 199 4.52 -0.12 -1.04
C ILE A 199 5.25 -1.27 -0.35
N THR A 200 4.82 -1.62 0.86
CA THR A 200 5.42 -2.73 1.59
C THR A 200 4.35 -3.64 2.21
N ARG A 201 4.64 -4.93 2.29
CA ARG A 201 3.82 -5.94 2.99
C ARG A 201 2.35 -5.89 2.61
N SER A 202 2.05 -5.55 1.36
CA SER A 202 0.69 -5.33 0.86
C SER A 202 0.28 -6.43 -0.10
N ARG A 203 -1.02 -6.61 -0.26
CA ARG A 203 -1.62 -7.65 -1.09
C ARG A 203 -2.47 -7.06 -2.19
N PHE A 204 -2.25 -7.53 -3.42
CA PHE A 204 -3.01 -7.18 -4.61
C PHE A 204 -3.58 -8.45 -5.22
N GLU A 205 -4.88 -8.51 -5.44
CA GLU A 205 -5.53 -9.70 -5.96
C GLU A 205 -6.84 -9.40 -6.70
N LYS A 206 -7.29 -10.34 -7.54
CA LYS A 206 -8.61 -10.33 -8.19
C LYS A 206 -8.90 -9.05 -8.96
N GLY A 207 -7.90 -8.46 -9.62
CA GLY A 207 -8.09 -7.28 -10.44
C GLY A 207 -9.16 -7.47 -11.50
N ARG A 208 -9.90 -6.42 -11.85
CA ARG A 208 -10.99 -6.43 -12.83
C ARG A 208 -10.72 -5.46 -13.98
N GLY A 209 -9.47 -5.31 -14.36
CA GLY A 209 -8.98 -4.42 -15.41
C GLY A 209 -7.79 -3.60 -14.95
N GLY A 210 -7.05 -3.03 -15.90
CA GLY A 210 -5.90 -2.20 -15.63
C GLY A 210 -4.75 -2.89 -14.89
N HIS A 211 -3.91 -2.10 -14.27
CA HIS A 211 -2.73 -2.56 -13.52
C HIS A 211 -3.03 -2.69 -12.03
N TYR A 212 -2.29 -3.55 -11.31
CA TYR A 212 -2.35 -3.51 -9.85
C TYR A 212 -1.67 -2.27 -9.29
N VAL A 213 -0.49 -1.92 -9.82
CA VAL A 213 0.19 -0.66 -9.51
C VAL A 213 0.61 -0.01 -10.81
N LYS A 214 0.12 1.21 -11.08
CA LYS A 214 0.62 2.09 -12.12
C LYS A 214 1.16 3.35 -11.46
N ALA A 215 2.43 3.66 -11.66
CA ALA A 215 3.07 4.80 -10.99
C ALA A 215 4.01 5.57 -11.91
N ARG A 216 3.80 6.89 -11.96
CA ARG A 216 4.72 7.84 -12.59
C ARG A 216 5.64 8.53 -11.57
N ALA A 217 5.77 7.96 -10.37
CA ALA A 217 6.64 8.49 -9.34
C ALA A 217 8.12 8.42 -9.73
N ALA A 218 8.86 9.48 -9.42
CA ALA A 218 10.30 9.55 -9.70
C ALA A 218 11.10 8.44 -9.01
N LYS A 219 10.64 7.99 -7.84
CA LYS A 219 11.24 6.90 -7.08
C LYS A 219 10.19 5.92 -6.58
N VAL A 220 10.47 4.63 -6.72
CA VAL A 220 9.61 3.57 -6.16
C VAL A 220 10.37 2.67 -5.20
N GLU A 221 9.67 2.22 -4.16
CA GLU A 221 10.08 1.09 -3.32
C GLU A 221 8.87 0.16 -3.19
N ILE A 222 8.88 -0.98 -3.90
CA ILE A 222 7.81 -1.97 -3.84
C ILE A 222 8.42 -3.27 -3.32
N ALA A 223 8.13 -3.61 -2.05
CA ALA A 223 8.84 -4.69 -1.40
C ALA A 223 7.95 -5.56 -0.53
N SER A 224 8.30 -6.84 -0.42
CA SER A 224 7.67 -7.81 0.49
C SER A 224 6.14 -7.88 0.32
N SER A 225 5.67 -7.70 -0.90
CA SER A 225 4.24 -7.64 -1.24
C SER A 225 3.85 -8.79 -2.18
N SER A 226 2.56 -9.07 -2.29
CA SER A 226 2.06 -10.13 -3.17
C SER A 226 1.12 -9.57 -4.23
N PHE A 227 1.27 -10.09 -5.45
CA PHE A 227 0.46 -9.78 -6.63
C PHE A 227 -0.13 -11.08 -7.18
N ASP A 228 -1.33 -11.42 -6.74
CA ASP A 228 -2.02 -12.65 -7.13
C ASP A 228 -3.10 -12.36 -8.17
N ASP A 229 -2.74 -12.55 -9.41
CA ASP A 229 -3.63 -12.37 -10.54
C ASP A 229 -4.34 -13.69 -10.98
N SER A 230 -4.21 -14.76 -10.22
CA SER A 230 -4.79 -16.07 -10.59
C SER A 230 -6.31 -16.02 -10.81
N ALA A 231 -7.01 -15.14 -10.10
CA ALA A 231 -8.43 -14.84 -10.25
C ALA A 231 -8.69 -13.46 -10.88
N GLY A 232 -7.70 -12.85 -11.50
CA GLY A 232 -7.83 -11.58 -12.22
C GLY A 232 -8.62 -11.73 -13.52
N VAL A 233 -9.29 -10.66 -13.92
CA VAL A 233 -10.09 -10.58 -15.16
C VAL A 233 -9.70 -9.33 -15.93
N ALA A 234 -9.30 -9.49 -17.18
CA ALA A 234 -8.91 -8.40 -18.08
C ALA A 234 -7.82 -7.46 -17.49
N THR A 235 -6.94 -7.99 -16.65
CA THR A 235 -5.84 -7.22 -16.04
C THR A 235 -4.70 -7.00 -17.03
N ASN A 236 -3.90 -5.96 -16.76
CA ASN A 236 -2.68 -5.62 -17.51
C ASN A 236 -1.42 -5.99 -16.71
N TYR A 237 -0.33 -5.23 -16.79
CA TYR A 237 0.88 -5.47 -15.99
C TYR A 237 0.57 -5.43 -14.48
N MET A 238 1.34 -6.18 -13.69
CA MET A 238 1.19 -6.12 -12.24
C MET A 238 1.79 -4.85 -11.68
N ILE A 239 2.96 -4.45 -12.20
CA ILE A 239 3.57 -3.16 -11.93
C ILE A 239 3.89 -2.49 -13.27
N ASP A 240 3.41 -1.27 -13.43
CA ASP A 240 3.67 -0.41 -14.58
C ASP A 240 4.32 0.90 -14.09
N LEU A 241 5.54 1.16 -14.54
CA LEU A 241 6.29 2.39 -14.31
C LEU A 241 6.40 3.15 -15.64
N PRO A 242 5.29 3.69 -16.16
CA PRO A 242 5.18 4.10 -17.57
C PRO A 242 6.06 5.30 -17.93
N ALA A 243 6.49 6.08 -16.94
CA ALA A 243 7.33 7.28 -17.11
C ALA A 243 8.80 7.06 -16.73
N GLY A 244 9.21 5.83 -16.45
CA GLY A 244 10.47 5.52 -15.78
C GLY A 244 10.38 5.72 -14.27
N SER A 245 11.38 5.23 -13.54
CA SER A 245 11.52 5.42 -12.08
C SER A 245 12.86 4.87 -11.61
N THR A 246 13.41 5.44 -10.56
CA THR A 246 14.53 4.84 -9.81
C THR A 246 14.01 4.08 -8.58
N GLY A 247 14.92 3.41 -7.86
CA GLY A 247 14.61 2.74 -6.58
C GLY A 247 14.61 1.22 -6.67
N GLN A 248 13.57 0.54 -6.14
CA GLN A 248 13.64 -0.92 -6.06
C GLN A 248 12.26 -1.63 -6.08
N ILE A 249 12.24 -2.83 -6.69
CA ILE A 249 11.14 -3.80 -6.65
C ILE A 249 11.73 -5.11 -6.14
N THR A 250 11.55 -5.42 -4.85
CA THR A 250 12.31 -6.49 -4.21
C THR A 250 11.47 -7.39 -3.30
N ASN A 251 11.81 -8.68 -3.28
CA ASN A 251 11.21 -9.66 -2.37
C ASN A 251 9.68 -9.75 -2.47
N ASN A 252 9.14 -9.55 -3.66
CA ASN A 252 7.72 -9.69 -3.92
C ASN A 252 7.38 -11.07 -4.49
N TRP A 253 6.13 -11.46 -4.34
CA TRP A 253 5.58 -12.67 -4.91
C TRP A 253 4.55 -12.33 -5.98
N PHE A 254 4.69 -12.94 -7.17
CA PHE A 254 3.84 -12.67 -8.34
C PHE A 254 3.27 -13.97 -8.91
N VAL A 255 1.97 -13.97 -9.18
CA VAL A 255 1.32 -15.02 -9.98
C VAL A 255 0.51 -14.38 -11.10
N GLN A 256 0.83 -14.72 -12.35
CA GLN A 256 0.07 -14.25 -13.50
C GLN A 256 -1.05 -15.23 -13.85
N GLY A 257 -2.29 -14.74 -13.89
CA GLY A 257 -3.49 -15.50 -14.25
C GLY A 257 -3.69 -15.65 -15.75
N GLN A 258 -4.73 -16.40 -16.13
CA GLN A 258 -5.08 -16.68 -17.52
C GLN A 258 -5.74 -15.48 -18.20
N ASN A 259 -6.65 -14.80 -17.51
CA ASN A 259 -7.52 -13.77 -18.11
C ASN A 259 -6.88 -12.38 -17.99
N LYS A 260 -6.11 -12.01 -19.01
CA LYS A 260 -5.43 -10.72 -19.07
C LYS A 260 -5.76 -9.97 -20.35
N GLU A 261 -5.95 -8.68 -20.24
CA GLU A 261 -5.95 -7.76 -21.37
C GLU A 261 -4.54 -7.68 -22.00
N ASN A 262 -3.50 -7.65 -21.15
CA ASN A 262 -2.12 -7.70 -21.61
C ASN A 262 -1.28 -8.61 -20.68
N TRP A 263 -0.78 -9.68 -21.26
CA TRP A 263 0.03 -10.69 -20.57
C TRP A 263 1.52 -10.65 -20.95
N SER A 264 1.95 -9.66 -21.73
CA SER A 264 3.29 -9.64 -22.32
C SER A 264 4.43 -9.44 -21.31
N ALA A 265 4.12 -8.94 -20.09
CA ALA A 265 5.08 -8.82 -19.00
C ALA A 265 4.39 -8.84 -17.63
N PHE A 266 5.19 -9.02 -16.57
CA PHE A 266 4.77 -8.79 -15.18
C PHE A 266 5.02 -7.33 -14.78
N ILE A 267 6.22 -6.82 -15.07
CA ILE A 267 6.67 -5.47 -14.75
C ILE A 267 7.02 -4.77 -16.05
N ALA A 268 6.51 -3.56 -16.26
CA ALA A 268 6.82 -2.71 -17.39
C ALA A 268 7.51 -1.42 -16.91
N VAL A 269 8.55 -0.98 -17.61
CA VAL A 269 9.32 0.22 -17.26
C VAL A 269 9.50 1.10 -18.50
N GLY A 270 9.06 2.37 -18.44
CA GLY A 270 9.25 3.37 -19.49
C GLY A 270 8.39 3.17 -20.73
N ALA A 271 7.27 2.46 -20.63
CA ALA A 271 6.44 2.10 -21.80
C ALA A 271 5.67 3.28 -22.44
N GLU A 272 5.42 4.37 -21.72
CA GLU A 272 4.70 5.53 -22.24
C GLU A 272 5.60 6.75 -22.43
N SER A 273 6.60 6.93 -21.57
CA SER A 273 7.51 8.09 -21.60
C SER A 273 8.79 7.82 -20.80
N LYS A 274 9.74 8.73 -20.87
CA LYS A 274 11.01 8.68 -20.15
C LYS A 274 11.21 9.98 -19.36
N ILE A 275 10.23 10.31 -18.51
CA ILE A 275 10.26 11.54 -17.71
C ILE A 275 11.30 11.40 -16.59
N HIS A 276 11.33 10.23 -15.94
CA HIS A 276 12.28 9.94 -14.87
C HIS A 276 13.36 8.97 -15.32
N PRO A 277 14.60 9.11 -14.84
CA PRO A 277 15.65 8.13 -15.07
C PRO A 277 15.26 6.79 -14.42
N SER A 278 15.71 5.71 -15.03
CA SER A 278 15.53 4.35 -14.51
C SER A 278 16.87 3.63 -14.31
N ASP A 279 17.98 4.34 -14.56
CA ASP A 279 19.32 3.78 -14.39
C ASP A 279 19.51 3.27 -12.96
N GLY A 280 19.95 2.03 -12.83
CA GLY A 280 20.12 1.36 -11.54
C GLY A 280 18.82 0.94 -10.82
N LEU A 281 17.63 1.08 -11.41
CA LEU A 281 16.41 0.51 -10.82
C LEU A 281 16.62 -0.96 -10.49
N GLN A 282 16.58 -1.30 -9.20
CA GLN A 282 16.85 -2.65 -8.73
C GLN A 282 15.59 -3.52 -8.76
N ILE A 283 15.66 -4.67 -9.44
CA ILE A 283 14.60 -5.67 -9.46
C ILE A 283 15.20 -7.04 -9.09
N ALA A 284 15.07 -7.43 -7.81
CA ALA A 284 15.76 -8.59 -7.28
C ALA A 284 15.01 -9.28 -6.13
N GLY A 285 15.29 -10.56 -5.91
CA GLY A 285 14.75 -11.35 -4.82
C GLY A 285 13.26 -11.67 -4.97
N ASN A 286 12.67 -11.42 -6.13
CA ASN A 286 11.26 -11.69 -6.38
C ASN A 286 11.02 -13.15 -6.77
N ASP A 287 9.86 -13.69 -6.44
CA ASP A 287 9.35 -14.97 -6.90
C ASP A 287 8.20 -14.73 -7.88
N ALA A 288 8.30 -15.19 -9.11
CA ALA A 288 7.29 -14.97 -10.13
C ALA A 288 6.97 -16.27 -10.88
N ARG A 289 5.69 -16.52 -11.12
CA ARG A 289 5.21 -17.69 -11.83
C ARG A 289 3.90 -17.46 -12.56
N LEU A 290 3.60 -18.33 -13.49
CA LEU A 290 2.27 -18.47 -14.05
C LEU A 290 1.38 -19.26 -13.10
N ALA A 291 0.07 -18.98 -13.10
CA ALA A 291 -0.89 -19.82 -12.38
C ALA A 291 -0.89 -21.24 -13.00
N PRO A 292 -1.21 -22.30 -12.22
CA PRO A 292 -1.08 -23.68 -12.69
C PRO A 292 -1.82 -24.02 -13.98
N SER A 293 -2.91 -23.30 -14.30
CA SER A 293 -3.70 -23.50 -15.51
C SER A 293 -3.19 -22.71 -16.72
N VAL A 294 -2.14 -21.94 -16.56
CA VAL A 294 -1.63 -21.02 -17.61
C VAL A 294 -0.43 -21.63 -18.32
N SER A 295 -0.55 -21.79 -19.64
CA SER A 295 0.54 -22.25 -20.50
C SER A 295 0.83 -21.17 -21.54
N ARG A 296 1.86 -20.38 -21.29
CA ARG A 296 2.34 -19.32 -22.21
C ARG A 296 3.79 -18.97 -21.88
N ASN A 297 4.44 -18.26 -22.80
CA ASN A 297 5.71 -17.59 -22.49
C ASN A 297 5.43 -16.10 -22.30
N THR A 298 6.07 -15.51 -21.30
CA THR A 298 5.92 -14.08 -20.96
C THR A 298 7.23 -13.56 -20.34
N THR A 299 7.37 -12.26 -20.25
CA THR A 299 8.55 -11.61 -19.70
C THR A 299 8.32 -11.17 -18.26
N PHE A 300 9.30 -11.37 -17.39
CA PHE A 300 9.20 -10.85 -16.03
C PHE A 300 9.36 -9.33 -16.00
N VAL A 301 10.40 -8.80 -16.65
CA VAL A 301 10.63 -7.34 -16.76
C VAL A 301 10.77 -6.96 -18.24
N ALA A 302 9.86 -6.11 -18.71
CA ALA A 302 9.91 -5.47 -20.02
C ALA A 302 10.35 -4.00 -19.87
N ASP A 303 11.37 -3.58 -20.60
CA ASP A 303 12.03 -2.30 -20.47
C ASP A 303 12.06 -1.53 -21.80
N TRP A 304 11.49 -0.34 -21.79
CA TRP A 304 11.52 0.61 -22.91
C TRP A 304 12.41 1.82 -22.66
N THR A 305 13.09 1.90 -21.49
CA THR A 305 13.87 3.07 -21.12
C THR A 305 15.12 3.25 -21.97
N GLY A 306 15.74 2.15 -22.38
CA GLY A 306 17.06 2.14 -23.01
C GLY A 306 18.20 2.39 -22.01
N GLU A 307 17.90 2.51 -20.73
CA GLU A 307 18.86 2.68 -19.64
C GLU A 307 19.30 1.33 -19.05
N GLU A 308 20.19 1.33 -18.07
CA GLU A 308 20.73 0.12 -17.48
C GLU A 308 20.03 -0.23 -16.16
N LEU A 309 19.03 -1.11 -16.22
CA LEU A 309 18.35 -1.61 -15.04
C LEU A 309 19.19 -2.66 -14.31
N ASN A 310 19.17 -2.63 -12.97
CA ASN A 310 19.85 -3.64 -12.16
C ASN A 310 18.91 -4.83 -11.88
N ILE A 311 18.85 -5.78 -12.83
CA ILE A 311 18.06 -6.99 -12.68
C ILE A 311 18.88 -8.05 -11.95
N GLY A 312 18.71 -8.15 -10.64
CA GLY A 312 19.38 -9.13 -9.79
C GLY A 312 18.79 -10.55 -9.88
N PRO A 313 19.20 -11.48 -9.01
CA PRO A 313 18.59 -12.80 -8.92
C PRO A 313 17.10 -12.71 -8.58
N ASN A 314 16.27 -13.42 -9.37
CA ASN A 314 14.84 -13.61 -9.13
C ASN A 314 14.51 -15.09 -9.33
N ASN A 315 13.59 -15.65 -8.57
CA ASN A 315 13.11 -17.01 -8.76
C ASN A 315 11.95 -17.01 -9.77
N LEU A 316 12.23 -17.44 -10.98
CA LEU A 316 11.28 -17.40 -12.09
C LEU A 316 10.80 -18.81 -12.44
N GLY A 317 9.50 -18.99 -12.48
CA GLY A 317 8.84 -20.24 -12.90
C GLY A 317 8.98 -20.51 -14.39
N GLN A 318 8.57 -21.69 -14.81
CA GLN A 318 8.58 -22.10 -16.21
C GLN A 318 7.76 -21.14 -17.08
N GLY A 319 8.23 -20.84 -18.28
CA GLY A 319 7.58 -19.94 -19.25
C GLY A 319 7.88 -18.47 -19.05
N LEU A 320 8.73 -18.10 -18.06
CA LEU A 320 9.13 -16.73 -17.83
C LEU A 320 10.54 -16.44 -18.35
N GLU A 321 10.61 -15.46 -19.26
CA GLU A 321 11.86 -14.81 -19.63
C GLU A 321 12.20 -13.74 -18.60
N ARG A 322 13.47 -13.64 -18.22
CA ARG A 322 13.91 -12.75 -17.14
C ARG A 322 13.74 -11.27 -17.47
N TYR A 323 14.12 -10.88 -18.69
CA TYR A 323 14.24 -9.49 -19.10
C TYR A 323 14.17 -9.37 -20.61
N ASP A 324 13.42 -8.38 -21.08
CA ASP A 324 13.28 -8.06 -22.50
C ASP A 324 13.40 -6.54 -22.69
N ARG A 325 14.43 -6.11 -23.42
CA ARG A 325 14.60 -4.71 -23.80
C ARG A 325 13.81 -4.43 -25.06
N ARG A 326 12.87 -3.50 -24.96
CA ARG A 326 11.97 -3.10 -26.04
C ARG A 326 12.31 -1.69 -26.51
N TRP A 327 12.16 -1.46 -27.80
CA TRP A 327 12.52 -0.20 -28.47
C TRP A 327 11.27 0.59 -28.91
#